data_b90695e822053567e7a44f95f5ba9f7e
#
_entry.id   b90695e822053567e7a44f95f5ba9f7e
#
_cell.length_a   1.000
_cell.length_b   1.000
_cell.length_c   1.000
_cell.angle_alpha   90.00
_cell.angle_beta   90.00
_cell.angle_gamma   90.00
#
_symmetry.space_group_name_H-M   'P 1'
#
loop_
_entity.id
_entity.type
_entity.pdbx_description
1 polymer ?
#
loop_
_entity_poly.entity_id
_entity_poly.type
_entity_poly.pdbx_seq_one_letter_code
_entity_poly.pdbx_strand_id
1 'polypeptide(L)'
;MTHKFFHANISAMDPIVLYKILQIRTDVFVVEQNCPYPELDGRDLEPDSEQVWVTVDDEIAGTIRILRDSDALRIGRVVVAAKHRGTGVARELFTYALERCANINPASKLVLDAQAPLQDWYGSFGFEPVSEIFMEDGIPHITMEL
;
A
#
# COMPACT_ATOMS: atom_id res chain seq x y z
N MET A 1 4.68 6.63 21.75
CA MET A 1 5.05 7.13 20.40
C MET A 1 3.82 7.71 19.71
N THR A 2 4.00 8.78 18.97
CA THR A 2 2.90 9.46 18.30
C THR A 2 2.78 8.96 16.85
N HIS A 3 1.66 8.32 16.54
CA HIS A 3 1.33 7.88 15.19
C HIS A 3 0.33 8.85 14.58
N LYS A 4 0.64 9.33 13.38
CA LYS A 4 -0.26 10.20 12.61
C LYS A 4 -0.46 9.63 11.22
N PHE A 5 -1.69 9.71 10.70
CA PHE A 5 -2.08 9.11 9.44
C PHE A 5 -2.52 10.18 8.45
N PHE A 6 -2.11 10.03 7.20
CA PHE A 6 -2.35 11.02 6.15
C PHE A 6 -2.74 10.33 4.85
N HIS A 7 -3.44 11.06 3.99
CA HIS A 7 -3.68 10.65 2.62
C HIS A 7 -3.75 11.88 1.70
N ALA A 8 -3.24 11.75 0.50
CA ALA A 8 -3.30 12.81 -0.51
C ALA A 8 -2.98 12.28 -1.90
N ASN A 9 -3.49 12.95 -2.93
CA ASN A 9 -2.98 12.81 -4.29
C ASN A 9 -1.62 13.51 -4.36
N ILE A 10 -0.71 13.04 -5.21
CA ILE A 10 0.64 13.61 -5.29
C ILE A 10 0.63 15.10 -5.62
N SER A 11 -0.38 15.58 -6.35
CA SER A 11 -0.49 17.02 -6.71
C SER A 11 -0.70 17.92 -5.49
N ALA A 12 -1.16 17.36 -4.36
CA ALA A 12 -1.42 18.08 -3.12
C ALA A 12 -0.37 17.79 -2.04
N MET A 13 0.68 17.02 -2.36
CA MET A 13 1.69 16.61 -1.38
C MET A 13 2.89 17.55 -1.38
N ASP A 14 3.47 17.70 -0.19
CA ASP A 14 4.79 18.29 -0.06
C ASP A 14 5.79 17.40 -0.83
N PRO A 15 6.63 17.98 -1.70
CA PRO A 15 7.57 17.18 -2.51
C PRO A 15 8.59 16.40 -1.68
N ILE A 16 8.95 16.89 -0.49
CA ILE A 16 9.89 16.17 0.39
C ILE A 16 9.21 14.93 0.98
N VAL A 17 7.95 15.04 1.37
CA VAL A 17 7.16 13.89 1.85
C VAL A 17 7.03 12.86 0.73
N LEU A 18 6.68 13.29 -0.48
CA LEU A 18 6.58 12.40 -1.63
C LEU A 18 7.91 11.69 -1.91
N TYR A 19 9.02 12.42 -1.90
CA TYR A 19 10.34 11.83 -2.12
C TYR A 19 10.63 10.72 -1.10
N LYS A 20 10.35 10.98 0.18
CA LYS A 20 10.59 10.00 1.25
C LYS A 20 9.70 8.76 1.10
N ILE A 21 8.44 8.93 0.68
CA ILE A 21 7.56 7.80 0.39
C ILE A 21 8.14 6.95 -0.73
N LEU A 22 8.53 7.56 -1.83
CA LEU A 22 9.10 6.84 -2.98
C LEU A 22 10.43 6.17 -2.61
N GLN A 23 11.22 6.78 -1.73
CA GLN A 23 12.44 6.20 -1.24
C GLN A 23 12.17 4.90 -0.46
N ILE A 24 11.20 4.89 0.45
CA ILE A 24 10.82 3.68 1.20
C ILE A 24 10.35 2.60 0.23
N ARG A 25 9.50 2.94 -0.74
CA ARG A 25 9.01 1.98 -1.73
C ARG A 25 10.16 1.35 -2.52
N THR A 26 11.10 2.16 -2.97
CA THR A 26 12.25 1.68 -3.74
C THR A 26 13.19 0.85 -2.87
N ASP A 27 13.49 1.31 -1.67
CA ASP A 27 14.39 0.60 -0.74
C ASP A 27 13.89 -0.80 -0.40
N VAL A 28 12.58 -0.97 -0.24
CA VAL A 28 12.01 -2.28 0.12
C VAL A 28 11.72 -3.12 -1.11
N PHE A 29 10.93 -2.61 -2.05
CA PHE A 29 10.46 -3.42 -3.18
C PHE A 29 11.56 -3.74 -4.19
N VAL A 30 12.52 -2.85 -4.39
CA VAL A 30 13.59 -3.05 -5.38
C VAL A 30 14.87 -3.54 -4.69
N VAL A 31 15.36 -2.82 -3.70
CA VAL A 31 16.66 -3.11 -3.10
C VAL A 31 16.59 -4.30 -2.14
N GLU A 32 15.74 -4.23 -1.12
CA GLU A 32 15.64 -5.30 -0.11
C GLU A 32 15.16 -6.62 -0.73
N GLN A 33 14.14 -6.58 -1.58
CA GLN A 33 13.60 -7.78 -2.22
C GLN A 33 14.44 -8.25 -3.42
N ASN A 34 15.48 -7.50 -3.76
CA ASN A 34 16.36 -7.81 -4.89
C ASN A 34 15.54 -8.06 -6.17
N CYS A 35 14.61 -7.16 -6.47
CA CYS A 35 13.68 -7.31 -7.57
C CYS A 35 13.72 -6.07 -8.47
N PRO A 36 14.55 -6.07 -9.53
CA PRO A 36 14.63 -4.94 -10.45
C PRO A 36 13.39 -4.91 -11.34
N TYR A 37 12.46 -4.02 -11.04
CA TYR A 37 11.25 -3.79 -11.82
C TYR A 37 10.86 -2.31 -11.72
N PRO A 38 9.95 -1.82 -12.60
CA PRO A 38 9.56 -0.42 -12.59
C PRO A 38 8.62 -0.11 -11.41
N GLU A 39 9.19 0.12 -10.24
CA GLU A 39 8.42 0.49 -9.04
C GLU A 39 7.59 1.77 -9.29
N LEU A 40 8.17 2.75 -9.96
CA LEU A 40 7.46 3.93 -10.42
C LEU A 40 6.83 3.60 -11.78
N ASP A 41 5.59 3.13 -11.74
CA ASP A 41 4.87 2.59 -12.90
C ASP A 41 3.99 3.61 -13.63
N GLY A 42 4.02 4.87 -13.19
CA GLY A 42 3.19 5.94 -13.75
C GLY A 42 1.80 6.04 -13.15
N ARG A 43 1.31 5.00 -12.46
CA ARG A 43 -0.04 5.02 -11.91
C ARG A 43 -0.20 5.99 -10.74
N ASP A 44 0.88 6.37 -10.09
CA ASP A 44 0.85 7.42 -9.05
C ASP A 44 0.43 8.78 -9.62
N LEU A 45 0.56 8.97 -10.92
CA LEU A 45 0.18 10.20 -11.62
C LEU A 45 -1.30 10.24 -12.01
N GLU A 46 -2.04 9.15 -11.83
CA GLU A 46 -3.47 9.13 -12.13
C GLU A 46 -4.20 10.15 -11.25
N PRO A 47 -5.18 10.91 -11.82
CA PRO A 47 -5.79 12.03 -11.09
C PRO A 47 -6.46 11.63 -9.77
N ASP A 48 -6.96 10.40 -9.67
CA ASP A 48 -7.68 9.90 -8.51
C ASP A 48 -6.83 8.98 -7.63
N SER A 49 -5.52 8.82 -7.93
CA SER A 49 -4.64 8.03 -7.09
C SER A 49 -4.37 8.73 -5.77
N GLU A 50 -4.16 7.96 -4.71
CA GLU A 50 -3.81 8.50 -3.40
C GLU A 50 -2.64 7.75 -2.81
N GLN A 51 -1.74 8.51 -2.18
CA GLN A 51 -0.75 7.98 -1.26
C GLN A 51 -1.36 8.05 0.14
N VAL A 52 -1.21 6.99 0.91
CA VAL A 52 -1.61 6.91 2.31
C VAL A 52 -0.35 6.63 3.11
N TRP A 53 -0.11 7.38 4.18
CA TRP A 53 1.11 7.14 4.95
C TRP A 53 0.89 7.40 6.43
N VAL A 54 1.82 6.85 7.22
CA VAL A 54 1.85 7.02 8.66
C VAL A 54 3.21 7.59 9.08
N THR A 55 3.19 8.50 10.03
CA THR A 55 4.40 8.96 10.71
C THR A 55 4.45 8.42 12.13
N VAL A 56 5.64 8.06 12.57
CA VAL A 56 5.93 7.70 13.96
C VAL A 56 6.94 8.73 14.46
N ASP A 57 6.52 9.55 15.44
CA ASP A 57 7.31 10.66 15.95
C ASP A 57 7.86 11.54 14.80
N ASP A 58 6.96 11.91 13.88
CA ASP A 58 7.22 12.76 12.71
C ASP A 58 8.11 12.15 11.62
N GLU A 59 8.49 10.90 11.75
CA GLU A 59 9.23 10.16 10.70
C GLU A 59 8.27 9.26 9.92
N ILE A 60 8.35 9.29 8.59
CA ILE A 60 7.51 8.43 7.75
C ILE A 60 7.92 6.97 7.97
N ALA A 61 6.97 6.17 8.45
CA ALA A 61 7.21 4.78 8.84
C ALA A 61 6.67 3.78 7.82
N GLY A 62 5.64 4.15 7.05
CA GLY A 62 5.05 3.25 6.08
C GLY A 62 4.12 3.99 5.13
N THR A 63 3.78 3.33 4.02
CA THR A 63 2.93 3.91 2.99
C THR A 63 2.12 2.84 2.28
N ILE A 64 1.02 3.27 1.67
CA ILE A 64 0.09 2.45 0.88
C ILE A 64 -0.36 3.31 -0.30
N ARG A 65 -0.63 2.67 -1.44
CA ARG A 65 -1.22 3.35 -2.59
C ARG A 65 -2.64 2.86 -2.81
N ILE A 66 -3.58 3.80 -3.06
CA ILE A 66 -4.95 3.50 -3.47
C ILE A 66 -5.14 3.98 -4.90
N LEU A 67 -5.56 3.09 -5.78
CA LEU A 67 -5.88 3.38 -7.18
C LEU A 67 -7.36 3.12 -7.42
N ARG A 68 -7.95 3.85 -8.37
CA ARG A 68 -9.34 3.62 -8.78
C ARG A 68 -9.34 2.85 -10.09
N ASP A 69 -9.75 1.58 -10.02
CA ASP A 69 -10.05 0.78 -11.19
C ASP A 69 -11.54 0.95 -11.56
N SER A 70 -11.97 0.43 -12.71
CA SER A 70 -13.34 0.66 -13.21
C SER A 70 -14.42 0.16 -12.24
N ASP A 71 -14.19 -0.96 -11.56
CA ASP A 71 -15.20 -1.60 -10.69
C ASP A 71 -14.72 -1.78 -9.27
N ALA A 72 -13.54 -1.27 -8.89
CA ALA A 72 -12.98 -1.51 -7.57
C ALA A 72 -11.97 -0.43 -7.18
N LEU A 73 -11.73 -0.30 -5.90
CA LEU A 73 -10.56 0.42 -5.40
C LEU A 73 -9.43 -0.59 -5.23
N ARG A 74 -8.27 -0.28 -5.81
CA ARG A 74 -7.11 -1.17 -5.75
C ARG A 74 -6.12 -0.65 -4.72
N ILE A 75 -5.82 -1.51 -3.74
CA ILE A 75 -4.83 -1.22 -2.72
C ILE A 75 -3.52 -1.90 -3.13
N GLY A 76 -2.44 -1.15 -3.10
CA GLY A 76 -1.14 -1.70 -3.44
C GLY A 76 0.00 -0.94 -2.80
N ARG A 77 1.22 -1.37 -3.12
CA ARG A 77 2.44 -0.75 -2.58
C ARG A 77 2.42 -0.64 -1.05
N VAL A 78 1.90 -1.68 -0.37
CA VAL A 78 1.84 -1.73 1.09
C VAL A 78 3.24 -2.02 1.62
N VAL A 79 3.80 -1.09 2.36
CA VAL A 79 5.18 -1.22 2.84
C VAL A 79 5.38 -0.48 4.15
N VAL A 80 6.19 -1.07 5.03
CA VAL A 80 6.68 -0.44 6.26
C VAL A 80 8.20 -0.43 6.23
N ALA A 81 8.79 0.71 6.56
CA ALA A 81 10.24 0.86 6.64
C ALA A 81 10.81 -0.14 7.64
N ALA A 82 11.97 -0.72 7.31
CA ALA A 82 12.56 -1.82 8.09
C ALA A 82 12.64 -1.53 9.60
N LYS A 83 13.05 -0.32 9.97
CA LYS A 83 13.21 0.03 11.39
C LYS A 83 11.89 0.14 12.17
N HIS A 84 10.75 0.21 11.48
CA HIS A 84 9.44 0.30 12.11
C HIS A 84 8.65 -1.01 12.09
N ARG A 85 9.25 -2.09 11.58
CA ARG A 85 8.60 -3.41 11.53
C ARG A 85 8.48 -4.02 12.93
N GLY A 86 7.47 -4.87 13.11
CA GLY A 86 7.24 -5.56 14.39
C GLY A 86 6.63 -4.68 15.47
N THR A 87 6.11 -3.51 15.13
CA THR A 87 5.55 -2.54 16.08
C THR A 87 4.01 -2.44 16.02
N GLY A 88 3.37 -3.17 15.10
CA GLY A 88 1.93 -3.06 14.86
C GLY A 88 1.53 -1.91 13.94
N VAL A 89 2.47 -1.09 13.48
CA VAL A 89 2.18 0.08 12.64
C VAL A 89 1.59 -0.31 11.28
N ALA A 90 1.99 -1.46 10.73
CA ALA A 90 1.45 -1.94 9.46
C ALA A 90 -0.07 -2.18 9.56
N ARG A 91 -0.52 -2.79 10.65
CA ARG A 91 -1.95 -3.05 10.86
C ARG A 91 -2.73 -1.76 11.03
N GLU A 92 -2.19 -0.81 11.78
CA GLU A 92 -2.81 0.50 11.96
C GLU A 92 -2.92 1.25 10.64
N LEU A 93 -1.85 1.24 9.85
CA LEU A 93 -1.82 1.90 8.54
C LEU A 93 -2.83 1.28 7.58
N PHE A 94 -2.89 -0.06 7.52
CA PHE A 94 -3.82 -0.75 6.64
C PHE A 94 -5.27 -0.49 7.06
N THR A 95 -5.55 -0.47 8.36
CA THR A 95 -6.88 -0.12 8.89
C THR A 95 -7.28 1.29 8.46
N TYR A 96 -6.37 2.24 8.56
CA TYR A 96 -6.61 3.61 8.10
C TYR A 96 -6.90 3.64 6.59
N ALA A 97 -6.15 2.88 5.79
CA ALA A 97 -6.39 2.80 4.35
C ALA A 97 -7.77 2.22 4.03
N LEU A 98 -8.22 1.22 4.76
CA LEU A 98 -9.57 0.66 4.59
C LEU A 98 -10.65 1.69 4.93
N GLU A 99 -10.47 2.46 5.99
CA GLU A 99 -11.38 3.55 6.35
C GLU A 99 -11.41 4.61 5.26
N ARG A 100 -10.24 4.95 4.70
CA ARG A 100 -10.17 5.89 3.57
C ARG A 100 -10.92 5.37 2.35
N CYS A 101 -10.78 4.09 2.02
CA CYS A 101 -11.53 3.47 0.92
C CYS A 101 -13.04 3.56 1.15
N ALA A 102 -13.51 3.31 2.37
CA ALA A 102 -14.92 3.43 2.72
C ALA A 102 -15.42 4.87 2.57
N ASN A 103 -14.59 5.86 2.87
CA ASN A 103 -14.93 7.27 2.68
C ASN A 103 -14.95 7.67 1.21
N ILE A 104 -14.12 7.06 0.37
CA ILE A 104 -14.13 7.31 -1.08
C ILE A 104 -15.41 6.72 -1.69
N ASN A 105 -15.69 5.46 -1.42
CA ASN A 105 -16.90 4.78 -1.92
C ASN A 105 -17.22 3.56 -1.05
N PRO A 106 -18.19 3.66 -0.13
CA PRO A 106 -18.52 2.56 0.80
C PRO A 106 -19.08 1.32 0.09
N ALA A 107 -19.58 1.46 -1.14
CA ALA A 107 -20.13 0.35 -1.91
C ALA A 107 -19.08 -0.32 -2.81
N SER A 108 -17.86 0.22 -2.90
CA SER A 108 -16.85 -0.31 -3.80
C SER A 108 -16.24 -1.61 -3.27
N LYS A 109 -16.01 -2.54 -4.21
CA LYS A 109 -15.16 -3.69 -3.95
C LYS A 109 -13.73 -3.20 -3.75
N LEU A 110 -13.00 -3.84 -2.83
CA LEU A 110 -11.57 -3.61 -2.62
C LEU A 110 -10.80 -4.79 -3.16
N VAL A 111 -9.75 -4.53 -3.92
CA VAL A 111 -8.93 -5.57 -4.53
C VAL A 111 -7.45 -5.28 -4.29
N LEU A 112 -6.68 -6.33 -4.11
CA LEU A 112 -5.23 -6.24 -4.02
C LEU A 112 -4.57 -7.52 -4.54
N ASP A 113 -3.31 -7.40 -4.95
CA ASP A 113 -2.48 -8.53 -5.32
C ASP A 113 -1.46 -8.72 -4.19
N ALA A 114 -1.73 -9.68 -3.31
CA ALA A 114 -0.89 -9.97 -2.17
C ALA A 114 0.29 -10.83 -2.57
N GLN A 115 1.48 -10.55 -2.03
CA GLN A 115 2.55 -11.53 -2.04
C GLN A 115 2.04 -12.77 -1.30
N ALA A 116 2.17 -13.94 -1.90
CA ALA A 116 1.53 -15.17 -1.39
C ALA A 116 1.77 -15.47 0.09
N PRO A 117 2.99 -15.24 0.65
CA PRO A 117 3.23 -15.45 2.08
C PRO A 117 2.41 -14.54 3.02
N LEU A 118 1.83 -13.45 2.49
CA LEU A 118 1.05 -12.49 3.27
C LEU A 118 -0.46 -12.75 3.19
N GLN A 119 -0.89 -13.83 2.54
CA GLN A 119 -2.31 -14.14 2.36
C GLN A 119 -3.08 -14.14 3.67
N ASP A 120 -2.54 -14.78 4.72
CA ASP A 120 -3.23 -14.86 6.01
C ASP A 120 -3.30 -13.50 6.70
N TRP A 121 -2.28 -12.67 6.52
CA TRP A 121 -2.28 -11.32 7.08
C TRP A 121 -3.42 -10.48 6.49
N TYR A 122 -3.58 -10.48 5.17
CA TYR A 122 -4.70 -9.79 4.53
C TYR A 122 -6.03 -10.46 4.83
N GLY A 123 -6.05 -11.79 4.96
CA GLY A 123 -7.23 -12.54 5.37
C GLY A 123 -7.75 -12.13 6.74
N SER A 124 -6.85 -11.71 7.64
CA SER A 124 -7.25 -11.23 8.96
C SER A 124 -8.08 -9.95 8.93
N PHE A 125 -8.08 -9.23 7.82
CA PHE A 125 -8.92 -8.04 7.59
C PHE A 125 -10.22 -8.39 6.85
N GLY A 126 -10.41 -9.65 6.46
CA GLY A 126 -11.60 -10.11 5.75
C GLY A 126 -11.40 -10.31 4.24
N PHE A 127 -10.21 -10.07 3.71
CA PHE A 127 -9.92 -10.34 2.30
C PHE A 127 -9.92 -11.84 2.02
N GLU A 128 -10.47 -12.21 0.86
CA GLU A 128 -10.52 -13.60 0.41
C GLU A 128 -9.80 -13.76 -0.92
N PRO A 129 -9.07 -14.88 -1.14
CA PRO A 129 -8.41 -15.11 -2.41
C PRO A 129 -9.45 -15.34 -3.51
N VAL A 130 -9.23 -14.71 -4.67
CA VAL A 130 -10.11 -14.83 -5.84
C VAL A 130 -9.36 -15.29 -7.09
N SER A 131 -8.10 -15.67 -6.95
CA SER A 131 -7.28 -16.20 -8.03
C SER A 131 -6.42 -17.36 -7.53
N GLU A 132 -5.81 -18.08 -8.46
CA GLU A 132 -4.70 -18.96 -8.14
C GLU A 132 -3.42 -18.15 -7.96
N ILE A 133 -2.37 -18.76 -7.41
CA ILE A 133 -1.08 -18.11 -7.28
C ILE A 133 -0.50 -17.87 -8.68
N PHE A 134 -0.02 -16.64 -8.91
CA PHE A 134 0.65 -16.25 -10.16
C PHE A 134 1.97 -15.57 -9.85
N MET A 135 2.87 -15.55 -10.81
CA MET A 135 4.18 -14.90 -10.65
C MET A 135 4.09 -13.48 -11.17
N GLU A 136 4.53 -12.52 -10.36
CA GLU A 136 4.65 -11.11 -10.74
C GLU A 136 6.07 -10.66 -10.38
N ASP A 137 6.83 -10.27 -11.40
CA ASP A 137 8.26 -9.92 -11.25
C ASP A 137 9.06 -10.98 -10.47
N GLY A 138 8.75 -12.26 -10.73
CA GLY A 138 9.43 -13.37 -10.09
C GLY A 138 9.00 -13.68 -8.66
N ILE A 139 8.01 -12.98 -8.14
CA ILE A 139 7.49 -13.16 -6.79
C ILE A 139 6.08 -13.75 -6.86
N PRO A 140 5.79 -14.84 -6.10
CA PRO A 140 4.44 -15.42 -6.10
C PRO A 140 3.43 -14.47 -5.44
N HIS A 141 2.33 -14.23 -6.14
CA HIS A 141 1.23 -13.35 -5.71
C HIS A 141 -0.11 -14.08 -5.80
N ILE A 142 -1.10 -13.54 -5.12
CA ILE A 142 -2.49 -13.99 -5.20
C ILE A 142 -3.42 -12.77 -5.14
N THR A 143 -4.42 -12.73 -6.01
CA THR A 143 -5.41 -11.64 -5.99
C THR A 143 -6.42 -11.91 -4.88
N MET A 144 -6.71 -10.89 -4.07
CA MET A 144 -7.66 -10.97 -2.97
C MET A 144 -8.66 -9.82 -3.05
N GLU A 145 -9.87 -10.07 -2.55
CA GLU A 145 -10.96 -9.09 -2.55
C GLU A 145 -11.64 -9.01 -1.18
N LEU A 146 -12.16 -7.83 -0.90
CA LEU A 146 -13.00 -7.56 0.27
C LEU A 146 -14.30 -6.86 -0.17
#